data_8e5afeca6cbece3d7b8ca7cc1708aac6
#
_entry.id   8e5afeca6cbece3d7b8ca7cc1708aac6
#
_cell.length_a   1.000
_cell.length_b   1.000
_cell.length_c   1.000
_cell.angle_alpha   90.00
_cell.angle_beta   90.00
_cell.angle_gamma   90.00
#
_symmetry.space_group_name_H-M   'P 1'
#
loop_
_entity.id
_entity.type
_entity.pdbx_description
1 polymer ?
#
loop_
_entity_poly.entity_id
_entity_poly.type
_entity_poly.pdbx_seq_one_letter_code
_entity_poly.pdbx_strand_id
1 'polypeptide(L)'
;MSTVFLISLAVMALALCLTFIRLFRGPSLPDRVVAMELFSSILVGIIGVVAIASDVALLLDVAIVVALMGFMATIGFARFLERGGPRDD
;
A
#
# COMPACT_ATOMS: atom_id res chain seq x y z
N MET A 1 -24.88 -0.04 6.73
CA MET A 1 -23.74 -0.44 5.91
C MET A 1 -24.19 -1.38 4.84
N SER A 2 -23.80 -1.12 3.63
CA SER A 2 -24.21 -1.99 2.54
C SER A 2 -23.34 -3.25 2.52
N THR A 3 -23.89 -4.30 1.93
CA THR A 3 -23.14 -5.54 1.72
C THR A 3 -21.93 -5.30 0.87
N VAL A 4 -22.04 -4.40 -0.11
CA VAL A 4 -20.93 -4.04 -0.99
C VAL A 4 -19.76 -3.50 -0.19
N PHE A 5 -20.03 -2.63 0.78
CA PHE A 5 -18.99 -2.05 1.63
C PHE A 5 -18.25 -3.15 2.41
N LEU A 6 -19.02 -4.06 3.01
CA LEU A 6 -18.42 -5.14 3.80
C LEU A 6 -17.61 -6.09 2.93
N ILE A 7 -18.09 -6.40 1.74
CA ILE A 7 -17.38 -7.27 0.81
C ILE A 7 -16.08 -6.59 0.36
N SER A 8 -16.14 -5.29 0.06
CA SER A 8 -14.97 -4.55 -0.36
C SER A 8 -13.89 -4.56 0.71
N LEU A 9 -14.28 -4.32 1.97
CA LEU A 9 -13.33 -4.34 3.07
C LEU A 9 -12.75 -5.73 3.28
N ALA A 10 -13.56 -6.76 3.15
CA ALA A 10 -13.10 -8.13 3.33
C ALA A 10 -12.06 -8.50 2.27
N VAL A 11 -12.32 -8.13 1.01
CA VAL A 11 -11.40 -8.40 -0.08
C VAL A 11 -10.09 -7.64 0.11
N MET A 12 -10.19 -6.38 0.52
CA MET A 12 -9.01 -5.57 0.77
C MET A 12 -8.18 -6.10 1.95
N ALA A 13 -8.86 -6.57 3.00
CA ALA A 13 -8.17 -7.14 4.14
C ALA A 13 -7.42 -8.40 3.73
N LEU A 14 -8.06 -9.23 2.90
CA LEU A 14 -7.40 -10.44 2.39
C LEU A 14 -6.18 -10.08 1.55
N ALA A 15 -6.33 -9.09 0.68
CA ALA A 15 -5.22 -8.62 -0.15
C ALA A 15 -4.08 -8.09 0.71
N LEU A 16 -4.41 -7.39 1.79
CA LEU A 16 -3.41 -6.87 2.70
C LEU A 16 -2.64 -7.99 3.38
N CYS A 17 -3.34 -9.04 3.80
CA CYS A 17 -2.71 -10.20 4.42
C CYS A 17 -1.77 -10.90 3.44
N LEU A 18 -2.21 -11.07 2.20
CA LEU A 18 -1.38 -11.71 1.18
C LEU A 18 -0.15 -10.88 0.87
N THR A 19 -0.30 -9.56 0.82
CA THR A 19 0.82 -8.66 0.59
C THR A 19 1.83 -8.73 1.73
N PHE A 20 1.32 -8.82 2.94
CA PHE A 20 2.16 -8.92 4.12
C PHE A 20 3.00 -10.20 4.09
N ILE A 21 2.38 -11.31 3.70
CA ILE A 21 3.10 -12.58 3.55
C ILE A 21 4.17 -12.45 2.48
N ARG A 22 3.85 -11.80 1.37
CA ARG A 22 4.82 -11.60 0.30
C ARG A 22 5.98 -10.74 0.74
N LEU A 23 5.71 -9.76 1.58
CA LEU A 23 6.76 -8.89 2.10
C LEU A 23 7.81 -9.70 2.85
N PHE A 24 7.39 -10.66 3.65
CA PHE A 24 8.30 -11.48 4.42
C PHE A 24 8.97 -12.57 3.59
N ARG A 25 8.34 -12.96 2.48
CA ARG A 25 8.86 -14.01 1.63
C ARG A 25 9.62 -13.50 0.41
N GLY A 26 9.66 -12.18 0.23
CA GLY A 26 10.35 -11.61 -0.92
C GLY A 26 11.82 -11.98 -0.92
N PRO A 27 12.32 -12.64 -1.98
CA PRO A 27 13.71 -13.08 -2.02
C PRO A 27 14.70 -11.96 -2.25
N SER A 28 14.28 -10.89 -2.90
CA SER A 28 15.18 -9.79 -3.22
C SER A 28 14.64 -8.47 -2.68
N LEU A 29 15.50 -7.48 -2.63
CA LEU A 29 15.10 -6.16 -2.19
C LEU A 29 14.03 -5.54 -3.09
N PRO A 30 14.15 -5.59 -4.42
CA PRO A 30 13.09 -5.07 -5.29
C PRO A 30 11.73 -5.73 -5.04
N ASP A 31 11.71 -7.02 -4.77
CA ASP A 31 10.44 -7.71 -4.47
C ASP A 31 9.80 -7.17 -3.21
N ARG A 32 10.61 -6.88 -2.20
CA ARG A 32 10.11 -6.32 -0.95
C ARG A 32 9.58 -4.91 -1.14
N VAL A 33 10.26 -4.13 -1.99
CA VAL A 33 9.82 -2.76 -2.28
C VAL A 33 8.47 -2.78 -2.98
N VAL A 34 8.30 -3.67 -3.94
CA VAL A 34 7.02 -3.81 -4.64
C VAL A 34 5.92 -4.23 -3.67
N ALA A 35 6.23 -5.16 -2.76
CA ALA A 35 5.25 -5.60 -1.77
C ALA A 35 4.85 -4.45 -0.83
N MET A 36 5.81 -3.64 -0.41
CA MET A 36 5.53 -2.49 0.45
C MET A 36 4.69 -1.46 -0.29
N GLU A 37 4.98 -1.23 -1.57
CA GLU A 37 4.20 -0.31 -2.38
C GLU A 37 2.76 -0.79 -2.51
N LEU A 38 2.59 -2.07 -2.77
CA LEU A 38 1.26 -2.65 -2.87
C LEU A 38 0.52 -2.56 -1.53
N PHE A 39 1.23 -2.82 -0.44
CA PHE A 39 0.67 -2.69 0.91
C PHE A 39 0.15 -1.28 1.13
N SER A 40 0.95 -0.27 0.79
CA SER A 40 0.56 1.13 0.94
C SER A 40 -0.65 1.46 0.10
N SER A 41 -0.69 0.97 -1.14
CA SER A 41 -1.82 1.23 -2.04
C SER A 41 -3.11 0.64 -1.50
N ILE A 42 -3.05 -0.57 -0.97
CA ILE A 42 -4.22 -1.22 -0.39
C ILE A 42 -4.68 -0.46 0.85
N LEU A 43 -3.73 -0.03 1.66
CA LEU A 43 -4.05 0.74 2.87
C LEU A 43 -4.77 2.04 2.51
N VAL A 44 -4.27 2.75 1.49
CA VAL A 44 -4.91 3.97 1.00
C VAL A 44 -6.34 3.67 0.54
N GLY A 45 -6.52 2.56 -0.17
CA GLY A 45 -7.84 2.14 -0.62
C GLY A 45 -8.79 1.88 0.53
N ILE A 46 -8.31 1.20 1.56
CA ILE A 46 -9.12 0.92 2.76
C ILE A 46 -9.52 2.23 3.43
N ILE A 47 -8.57 3.14 3.60
CA ILE A 47 -8.86 4.43 4.22
C ILE A 47 -9.90 5.19 3.40
N GLY A 48 -9.77 5.15 2.06
CA GLY A 48 -10.72 5.81 1.18
C GLY A 48 -12.13 5.25 1.31
N VAL A 49 -12.25 3.92 1.35
CA VAL A 49 -13.55 3.27 1.49
C VAL A 49 -14.18 3.63 2.83
N VAL A 50 -13.39 3.58 3.90
CA VAL A 50 -13.89 3.93 5.24
C VAL A 50 -14.29 5.40 5.29
N ALA A 51 -13.53 6.27 4.63
CA ALA A 51 -13.83 7.70 4.60
C ALA A 51 -15.20 7.96 3.94
N ILE A 52 -15.45 7.27 2.84
CA ILE A 52 -16.71 7.42 2.12
C ILE A 52 -17.86 6.89 2.97
N ALA A 53 -17.69 5.73 3.58
CA ALA A 53 -18.73 5.10 4.36
C ALA A 53 -19.05 5.85 5.64
N SER A 54 -18.03 6.46 6.25
CA SER A 54 -18.17 7.17 7.53
C SER A 54 -18.48 8.66 7.34
N ASP A 55 -18.35 9.14 6.10
CA ASP A 55 -18.54 10.56 5.78
C ASP A 55 -17.61 11.45 6.60
N VAL A 56 -16.37 11.00 6.79
CA VAL A 56 -15.35 11.74 7.51
C VAL A 56 -14.31 12.23 6.53
N ALA A 57 -14.39 13.51 6.18
CA ALA A 57 -13.49 14.09 5.18
C ALA A 57 -12.03 14.07 5.61
N LEU A 58 -11.78 14.14 6.90
CA LEU A 58 -10.41 14.12 7.42
C LEU A 58 -9.66 12.84 7.02
N LEU A 59 -10.38 11.73 6.93
CA LEU A 59 -9.76 10.46 6.51
C LEU A 59 -9.27 10.52 5.06
N LEU A 60 -9.94 11.29 4.22
CA LEU A 60 -9.48 11.49 2.85
C LEU A 60 -8.16 12.25 2.81
N ASP A 61 -8.00 13.22 3.70
CA ASP A 61 -6.75 13.96 3.80
C ASP A 61 -5.61 13.01 4.19
N VAL A 62 -5.88 12.13 5.14
CA VAL A 62 -4.89 11.12 5.56
C VAL A 62 -4.52 10.22 4.39
N ALA A 63 -5.53 9.77 3.63
CA ALA A 63 -5.29 8.90 2.48
C ALA A 63 -4.41 9.59 1.45
N ILE A 64 -4.67 10.87 1.18
CA ILE A 64 -3.88 11.63 0.21
C ILE A 64 -2.43 11.74 0.68
N VAL A 65 -2.22 12.06 1.96
CA VAL A 65 -0.86 12.19 2.50
C VAL A 65 -0.12 10.86 2.40
N VAL A 66 -0.77 9.77 2.78
CA VAL A 66 -0.14 8.45 2.71
C VAL A 66 0.19 8.09 1.26
N ALA A 67 -0.72 8.41 0.33
CA ALA A 67 -0.49 8.14 -1.08
C ALA A 67 0.71 8.92 -1.61
N LEU A 68 0.82 10.19 -1.25
CA LEU A 68 1.95 11.01 -1.68
C LEU A 68 3.25 10.50 -1.10
N MET A 69 3.24 10.14 0.17
CA MET A 69 4.45 9.60 0.82
C MET A 69 4.87 8.29 0.17
N GLY A 70 3.90 7.42 -0.15
CA GLY A 70 4.19 6.17 -0.83
C GLY A 70 4.79 6.39 -2.20
N PHE A 71 4.22 7.35 -2.94
CA PHE A 71 4.72 7.67 -4.27
C PHE A 71 6.16 8.18 -4.21
N MET A 72 6.45 9.08 -3.28
CA MET A 72 7.80 9.62 -3.13
C MET A 72 8.78 8.53 -2.68
N ALA A 73 8.35 7.64 -1.81
CA ALA A 73 9.19 6.54 -1.37
C ALA A 73 9.53 5.62 -2.54
N THR A 74 8.56 5.36 -3.41
CA THR A 74 8.78 4.52 -4.58
C THR A 74 9.78 5.17 -5.54
N ILE A 75 9.63 6.47 -5.78
CA ILE A 75 10.55 7.19 -6.65
C ILE A 75 11.96 7.17 -6.06
N GLY A 76 12.07 7.43 -4.76
CA GLY A 76 13.37 7.40 -4.09
C GLY A 76 14.04 6.06 -4.19
N PHE A 77 13.27 5.00 -3.99
CA PHE A 77 13.79 3.64 -4.08
C PHE A 77 14.20 3.28 -5.50
N ALA A 78 13.38 3.68 -6.48
CA ALA A 78 13.69 3.42 -7.87
C ALA A 78 15.00 4.09 -8.25
N ARG A 79 15.19 5.32 -7.80
CA ARG A 79 16.44 6.04 -8.05
C ARG A 79 17.62 5.38 -7.37
N PHE A 80 17.40 4.92 -6.14
CA PHE A 80 18.44 4.23 -5.38
C PHE A 80 18.91 2.97 -6.12
N LEU A 81 17.95 2.18 -6.61
CA LEU A 81 18.29 0.97 -7.36
C LEU A 81 18.96 1.29 -8.69
N GLU A 82 18.51 2.36 -9.33
CA GLU A 82 19.07 2.81 -10.60
C GLU A 82 20.54 3.16 -10.47
N ARG A 83 20.91 3.72 -9.33
CA ARG A 83 22.29 4.13 -9.06
C ARG A 83 23.16 3.00 -8.50
N GLY A 84 22.68 1.80 -8.59
CA GLY A 84 23.43 0.63 -8.15
C GLY A 84 23.29 0.33 -6.67
N GLY A 85 22.15 0.64 -6.05
CA GLY A 85 21.91 0.37 -4.64
C GLY A 85 22.40 -0.99 -4.20
N PRO A 86 21.97 -1.49 -3.04
CA PRO A 86 22.50 -2.76 -2.56
C PRO A 86 22.26 -3.85 -3.59
N ARG A 87 23.32 -4.50 -4.00
CA ARG A 87 23.25 -5.57 -4.98
C ARG A 87 23.21 -6.90 -4.26
N ASP A 88 22.33 -7.75 -4.72
CA ASP A 88 22.19 -9.09 -4.17
C ASP A 88 23.13 -10.08 -4.85
N ASP A 89 24.29 -9.65 -5.20
CA ASP A 89 25.27 -10.50 -5.88
C ASP A 89 25.81 -11.54 -4.94
#